data_b11153a04d2094e26f09d222794eb2c0
#
_entry.id   b11153a04d2094e26f09d222794eb2c0
#
_cell.length_a   1.000
_cell.length_b   1.000
_cell.length_c   1.000
_cell.angle_alpha   90.00
_cell.angle_beta   90.00
_cell.angle_gamma   90.00
#
_symmetry.space_group_name_H-M   'P 1'
#
loop_
_entity.id
_entity.type
_entity.pdbx_description
1 polymer ?
#
loop_
_entity_poly.entity_id
_entity_poly.type
_entity_poly.pdbx_seq_one_letter_code
_entity_poly.pdbx_strand_id
1 'polypeptide(L)'
;MNFEAISRTVRAVGIKEWVVDDGIVDEATYKKKLREINGVKDGEATFASEPSVKWSTFKAKYDEIFAEFPKTKLRERRTELLVRSDWSQGNDVPDSLKDKWKTYRQQLRDLPASSNPTLNADGSLNESSITWPTEP
;
A
#
# COMPACT_ATOMS: atom_id res chain seq x y z
N MET A 1 -12.63 4.79 5.50
CA MET A 1 -11.25 4.19 5.51
C MET A 1 -10.88 3.68 4.13
N ASN A 2 -9.60 3.67 3.78
CA ASN A 2 -9.11 3.12 2.52
C ASN A 2 -9.10 1.59 2.55
N PHE A 3 -9.64 0.93 1.51
CA PHE A 3 -9.79 -0.53 1.46
C PHE A 3 -8.45 -1.29 1.55
N GLU A 4 -7.43 -0.84 0.83
CA GLU A 4 -6.11 -1.48 0.86
C GLU A 4 -5.45 -1.37 2.25
N ALA A 5 -5.57 -0.21 2.90
CA ALA A 5 -5.09 -0.04 4.26
C ALA A 5 -5.89 -0.90 5.26
N ILE A 6 -7.20 -1.06 5.06
CA ILE A 6 -8.03 -2.02 5.83
C ILE A 6 -7.49 -3.44 5.67
N SER A 7 -7.26 -3.90 4.43
CA SER A 7 -6.74 -5.24 4.15
C SER A 7 -5.38 -5.51 4.83
N ARG A 8 -4.49 -4.53 4.79
CA ARG A 8 -3.19 -4.60 5.47
C ARG A 8 -3.36 -4.65 6.99
N THR A 9 -4.29 -3.84 7.52
CA THR A 9 -4.58 -3.80 8.96
C THR A 9 -5.14 -5.11 9.46
N VAL A 10 -6.12 -5.69 8.78
CA VAL A 10 -6.74 -6.97 9.14
C VAL A 10 -5.68 -8.07 9.28
N ARG A 11 -4.76 -8.15 8.32
CA ARG A 11 -3.63 -9.10 8.37
C ARG A 11 -2.68 -8.81 9.53
N ALA A 12 -2.37 -7.52 9.76
CA ALA A 12 -1.44 -7.10 10.82
C ALA A 12 -1.97 -7.35 12.23
N VAL A 13 -3.30 -7.31 12.42
CA VAL A 13 -3.94 -7.65 13.71
C VAL A 13 -4.24 -9.13 13.86
N GLY A 14 -3.88 -9.98 12.88
CA GLY A 14 -3.92 -11.43 12.96
C GLY A 14 -5.24 -12.09 12.58
N ILE A 15 -6.20 -11.38 11.99
CA ILE A 15 -7.42 -11.97 11.43
C ILE A 15 -7.03 -12.70 10.13
N LYS A 16 -7.28 -14.02 10.09
CA LYS A 16 -6.80 -14.86 8.99
C LYS A 16 -7.73 -14.89 7.79
N GLU A 17 -9.02 -15.09 8.05
CA GLU A 17 -10.05 -15.23 7.02
C GLU A 17 -11.17 -14.23 7.26
N TRP A 18 -11.47 -13.41 6.28
CA TRP A 18 -12.38 -12.28 6.45
C TRP A 18 -12.99 -11.82 5.12
N VAL A 19 -14.13 -11.18 5.25
CA VAL A 19 -14.78 -10.39 4.18
C VAL A 19 -15.01 -8.99 4.70
N VAL A 20 -14.77 -7.99 3.88
CA VAL A 20 -15.04 -6.59 4.23
C VAL A 20 -15.83 -5.91 3.12
N ASP A 21 -16.88 -5.21 3.52
CA ASP A 21 -17.63 -4.32 2.64
C ASP A 21 -17.12 -2.88 2.78
N ASP A 22 -17.27 -2.07 1.75
CA ASP A 22 -16.85 -0.67 1.75
C ASP A 22 -17.53 0.15 2.84
N GLY A 23 -16.85 1.23 3.27
CA GLY A 23 -17.44 2.26 4.12
C GLY A 23 -17.33 1.99 5.62
N ILE A 24 -16.24 1.35 6.09
CA ILE A 24 -15.89 1.38 7.51
C ILE A 24 -15.41 2.79 7.84
N VAL A 25 -16.12 3.45 8.78
CA VAL A 25 -15.81 4.83 9.22
C VAL A 25 -15.76 4.94 10.75
N ASP A 26 -16.43 4.04 11.47
CA ASP A 26 -16.56 3.99 12.91
C ASP A 26 -16.70 2.55 13.43
N GLU A 27 -16.83 2.40 14.76
CA GLU A 27 -16.95 1.08 15.41
C GLU A 27 -18.21 0.32 14.96
N ALA A 28 -19.33 1.01 14.76
CA ALA A 28 -20.58 0.37 14.38
C ALA A 28 -20.51 -0.23 12.97
N THR A 29 -19.94 0.52 12.03
CA THR A 29 -19.70 0.05 10.66
C THR A 29 -18.59 -0.99 10.60
N TYR A 30 -17.57 -0.91 11.46
CA TYR A 30 -16.53 -1.94 11.61
C TYR A 30 -17.14 -3.29 11.98
N LYS A 31 -17.94 -3.34 13.04
CA LYS A 31 -18.60 -4.58 13.50
C LYS A 31 -19.55 -5.17 12.47
N LYS A 32 -20.21 -4.33 11.69
CA LYS A 32 -21.17 -4.75 10.68
C LYS A 32 -20.51 -5.21 9.39
N LYS A 33 -19.46 -4.55 8.95
CA LYS A 33 -18.90 -4.69 7.60
C LYS A 33 -17.62 -5.53 7.54
N LEU A 34 -16.85 -5.63 8.62
CA LEU A 34 -15.78 -6.60 8.73
C LEU A 34 -16.34 -7.90 9.32
N ARG A 35 -16.48 -8.91 8.48
CA ARG A 35 -16.99 -10.23 8.87
C ARG A 35 -15.87 -11.24 8.88
N GLU A 36 -15.54 -11.75 10.06
CA GLU A 36 -14.52 -12.78 10.25
C GLU A 36 -15.15 -14.17 10.01
N ILE A 37 -14.52 -14.96 9.13
CA ILE A 37 -14.95 -16.32 8.84
C ILE A 37 -14.47 -17.21 9.98
N ASN A 38 -15.39 -17.94 10.62
CA ASN A 38 -15.10 -18.80 11.74
C ASN A 38 -15.33 -20.31 11.45
N GLY A 39 -15.73 -20.64 10.22
CA GLY A 39 -15.90 -22.01 9.77
C GLY A 39 -16.66 -22.14 8.47
N VAL A 40 -16.99 -23.39 8.11
CA VAL A 40 -17.80 -23.74 6.95
C VAL A 40 -18.89 -24.72 7.39
N LYS A 41 -20.14 -24.47 6.99
CA LYS A 41 -21.28 -25.35 7.20
C LYS A 41 -22.02 -25.56 5.89
N ASP A 42 -22.27 -26.82 5.54
CA ASP A 42 -22.97 -27.18 4.28
C ASP A 42 -22.34 -26.58 3.00
N GLY A 43 -21.01 -26.37 3.01
CA GLY A 43 -20.26 -25.77 1.89
C GLY A 43 -20.25 -24.23 1.89
N GLU A 44 -20.93 -23.57 2.84
CA GLU A 44 -20.98 -22.12 2.95
C GLU A 44 -20.16 -21.61 4.13
N ALA A 45 -19.52 -20.45 3.97
CA ALA A 45 -18.77 -19.79 5.04
C ALA A 45 -19.71 -19.35 6.17
N THR A 46 -19.31 -19.65 7.41
CA THR A 46 -19.96 -19.11 8.60
C THR A 46 -19.14 -17.97 9.19
N PHE A 47 -19.83 -16.99 9.78
CA PHE A 47 -19.20 -15.77 10.27
C PHE A 47 -19.33 -15.63 11.77
N ALA A 48 -18.31 -15.06 12.40
CA ALA A 48 -18.40 -14.63 13.78
C ALA A 48 -19.45 -13.51 13.94
N SER A 49 -20.08 -13.45 15.11
CA SER A 49 -21.06 -12.39 15.41
C SER A 49 -20.46 -10.98 15.44
N GLU A 50 -19.19 -10.90 15.85
CA GLU A 50 -18.38 -9.67 15.84
C GLU A 50 -16.92 -10.04 15.50
N PRO A 51 -16.12 -9.09 14.95
CA PRO A 51 -14.67 -9.31 14.77
C PRO A 51 -13.98 -9.62 16.09
N SER A 52 -13.03 -10.57 16.08
CA SER A 52 -12.27 -10.97 17.26
C SER A 52 -11.37 -9.85 17.83
N VAL A 53 -11.02 -8.87 17.01
CA VAL A 53 -10.19 -7.72 17.37
C VAL A 53 -11.07 -6.52 17.70
N LYS A 54 -10.83 -5.88 18.83
CA LYS A 54 -11.57 -4.67 19.25
C LYS A 54 -11.31 -3.52 18.29
N TRP A 55 -12.33 -2.70 18.07
CA TRP A 55 -12.24 -1.49 17.24
C TRP A 55 -11.07 -0.57 17.59
N SER A 56 -10.81 -0.33 18.88
CA SER A 56 -9.72 0.53 19.32
C SER A 56 -8.34 0.02 18.87
N THR A 57 -8.12 -1.29 18.97
CA THR A 57 -6.88 -1.95 18.53
C THR A 57 -6.76 -1.91 17.00
N PHE A 58 -7.86 -2.23 16.30
CA PHE A 58 -7.91 -2.16 14.84
C PHE A 58 -7.65 -0.74 14.34
N LYS A 59 -8.34 0.25 14.92
CA LYS A 59 -8.22 1.66 14.52
C LYS A 59 -6.81 2.21 14.74
N ALA A 60 -6.21 1.93 15.89
CA ALA A 60 -4.84 2.34 16.17
C ALA A 60 -3.84 1.75 15.15
N LYS A 61 -4.00 0.46 14.82
CA LYS A 61 -3.15 -0.19 13.81
C LYS A 61 -3.42 0.32 12.40
N TYR A 62 -4.68 0.62 12.08
CA TYR A 62 -5.02 1.26 10.82
C TYR A 62 -4.37 2.63 10.66
N ASP A 63 -4.41 3.47 11.71
CA ASP A 63 -3.81 4.80 11.67
C ASP A 63 -2.28 4.75 11.50
N GLU A 64 -1.62 3.81 12.18
CA GLU A 64 -0.19 3.55 12.00
C GLU A 64 0.15 3.17 10.54
N ILE A 65 -0.59 2.20 9.98
CA ILE A 65 -0.38 1.73 8.60
C ILE A 65 -0.70 2.85 7.61
N PHE A 66 -1.81 3.56 7.81
CA PHE A 66 -2.26 4.61 6.90
C PHE A 66 -1.35 5.85 6.91
N ALA A 67 -0.70 6.14 8.02
CA ALA A 67 0.31 7.21 8.11
C ALA A 67 1.53 6.93 7.18
N GLU A 68 1.91 5.66 7.01
CA GLU A 68 3.00 5.25 6.12
C GLU A 68 2.54 4.96 4.67
N PHE A 69 1.23 5.00 4.43
CA PHE A 69 0.66 4.57 3.15
C PHE A 69 1.14 5.42 1.95
N PRO A 70 1.23 6.77 2.03
CA PRO A 70 1.76 7.58 0.94
C PRO A 70 3.19 7.18 0.55
N LYS A 71 4.05 6.92 1.54
CA LYS A 71 5.43 6.45 1.29
C LYS A 71 5.47 5.05 0.69
N THR A 72 4.54 4.19 1.07
CA THR A 72 4.42 2.85 0.48
C THR A 72 4.05 2.97 -1.00
N LYS A 73 3.06 3.79 -1.34
CA LYS A 73 2.66 4.05 -2.74
C LYS A 73 3.80 4.66 -3.56
N LEU A 74 4.55 5.60 -2.98
CA LEU A 74 5.76 6.14 -3.62
C LEU A 74 6.79 5.03 -3.92
N ARG A 75 7.04 4.12 -2.97
CA ARG A 75 8.00 3.02 -3.17
C ARG A 75 7.52 2.04 -4.25
N GLU A 76 6.24 1.74 -4.32
CA GLU A 76 5.63 0.91 -5.37
C GLU A 76 5.88 1.56 -6.74
N ARG A 77 5.51 2.83 -6.91
CA ARG A 77 5.70 3.57 -8.15
C ARG A 77 7.16 3.70 -8.56
N ARG A 78 8.04 4.03 -7.62
CA ARG A 78 9.49 4.07 -7.84
C ARG A 78 10.03 2.72 -8.32
N THR A 79 9.55 1.60 -7.75
CA THR A 79 9.99 0.26 -8.13
C THR A 79 9.61 -0.06 -9.57
N GLU A 80 8.42 0.32 -10.03
CA GLU A 80 8.01 0.20 -11.43
C GLU A 80 8.99 0.94 -12.37
N LEU A 81 9.38 2.17 -12.02
CA LEU A 81 10.32 2.96 -12.82
C LEU A 81 11.73 2.34 -12.83
N LEU A 82 12.18 1.76 -11.71
CA LEU A 82 13.44 1.03 -11.66
C LEU A 82 13.41 -0.22 -12.55
N VAL A 83 12.34 -1.01 -12.51
CA VAL A 83 12.17 -2.19 -13.37
C VAL A 83 12.13 -1.79 -14.85
N ARG A 84 11.38 -0.74 -15.21
CA ARG A 84 11.33 -0.21 -16.58
C ARG A 84 12.70 0.21 -17.12
N SER A 85 13.62 0.61 -16.26
CA SER A 85 14.96 1.08 -16.62
C SER A 85 16.06 0.01 -16.46
N ASP A 86 15.73 -1.24 -16.10
CA ASP A 86 16.72 -2.31 -15.88
C ASP A 86 17.55 -2.65 -17.12
N TRP A 87 16.95 -2.56 -18.31
CA TRP A 87 17.64 -2.75 -19.58
C TRP A 87 18.88 -1.84 -19.72
N SER A 88 18.85 -0.64 -19.15
CA SER A 88 19.95 0.34 -19.25
C SER A 88 21.23 -0.09 -18.55
N GLN A 89 21.17 -1.15 -17.75
CA GLN A 89 22.31 -1.71 -17.02
C GLN A 89 22.94 -2.91 -17.75
N GLY A 90 22.40 -3.29 -18.91
CA GLY A 90 22.93 -4.39 -19.74
C GLY A 90 24.36 -4.15 -20.23
N ASN A 91 25.10 -5.22 -20.52
CA ASN A 91 26.49 -5.13 -20.96
C ASN A 91 26.67 -4.53 -22.36
N ASP A 92 25.64 -4.58 -23.18
CA ASP A 92 25.56 -4.08 -24.55
C ASP A 92 25.13 -2.59 -24.66
N VAL A 93 24.83 -1.96 -23.53
CA VAL A 93 24.48 -0.54 -23.48
C VAL A 93 25.75 0.31 -23.45
N PRO A 94 25.88 1.35 -24.34
CA PRO A 94 27.02 2.25 -24.32
C PRO A 94 27.24 2.93 -22.97
N ASP A 95 28.49 3.04 -22.50
CA ASP A 95 28.81 3.57 -21.16
C ASP A 95 28.26 4.98 -20.93
N SER A 96 28.32 5.86 -21.93
CA SER A 96 27.78 7.22 -21.82
C SER A 96 26.27 7.27 -21.57
N LEU A 97 25.53 6.32 -22.11
CA LEU A 97 24.09 6.17 -21.87
C LEU A 97 23.82 5.49 -20.53
N LYS A 98 24.61 4.46 -20.22
CA LYS A 98 24.55 3.73 -18.93
C LYS A 98 24.75 4.67 -17.75
N ASP A 99 25.71 5.60 -17.81
CA ASP A 99 26.00 6.55 -16.73
C ASP A 99 24.84 7.53 -16.48
N LYS A 100 24.18 8.00 -17.54
CA LYS A 100 22.98 8.84 -17.41
C LYS A 100 21.85 8.10 -16.69
N TRP A 101 21.56 6.88 -17.12
CA TRP A 101 20.55 6.04 -16.50
C TRP A 101 20.92 5.64 -15.06
N LYS A 102 22.18 5.42 -14.77
CA LYS A 102 22.67 5.16 -13.42
C LYS A 102 22.35 6.32 -12.47
N THR A 103 22.58 7.56 -12.93
CA THR A 103 22.26 8.77 -12.18
C THR A 103 20.74 8.86 -11.91
N TYR A 104 19.91 8.71 -12.95
CA TYR A 104 18.44 8.68 -12.82
C TYR A 104 17.97 7.61 -11.82
N ARG A 105 18.48 6.39 -11.95
CA ARG A 105 18.15 5.27 -11.05
C ARG A 105 18.59 5.53 -9.61
N GLN A 106 19.71 6.21 -9.39
CA GLN A 106 20.13 6.60 -8.05
C GLN A 106 19.18 7.65 -7.46
N GLN A 107 18.80 8.66 -8.23
CA GLN A 107 17.80 9.65 -7.80
C GLN A 107 16.47 8.98 -7.43
N LEU A 108 16.01 7.99 -8.19
CA LEU A 108 14.82 7.19 -7.83
C LEU A 108 14.99 6.45 -6.50
N ARG A 109 16.16 5.88 -6.21
CA ARG A 109 16.40 5.18 -4.93
C ARG A 109 16.37 6.12 -3.73
N ASP A 110 16.84 7.35 -3.91
CA ASP A 110 16.93 8.37 -2.86
C ASP A 110 15.57 9.08 -2.60
N LEU A 111 14.66 9.01 -3.57
CA LEU A 111 13.38 9.71 -3.57
C LEU A 111 12.52 9.49 -2.30
N PRO A 112 12.38 8.26 -1.74
CA PRO A 112 11.56 8.05 -0.53
C PRO A 112 12.10 8.74 0.72
N ALA A 113 13.39 9.03 0.79
CA ALA A 113 14.01 9.73 1.91
C ALA A 113 13.85 11.26 1.80
N SER A 114 13.79 11.78 0.58
CA SER A 114 13.74 13.22 0.28
C SER A 114 12.35 13.76 -0.01
N SER A 115 11.32 12.90 -0.11
CA SER A 115 9.96 13.28 -0.50
C SER A 115 8.96 13.15 0.64
N ASN A 116 7.95 14.03 0.62
CA ASN A 116 6.78 13.97 1.48
C ASN A 116 5.52 13.72 0.63
N PRO A 117 5.31 12.48 0.16
CA PRO A 117 4.19 12.13 -0.71
C PRO A 117 2.85 12.31 0.00
N THR A 118 1.82 12.65 -0.78
CA THR A 118 0.43 12.69 -0.33
C THR A 118 -0.43 11.75 -1.16
N LEU A 119 -1.66 11.51 -0.72
CA LEU A 119 -2.65 10.74 -1.47
C LEU A 119 -3.73 11.66 -2.03
N ASN A 120 -4.29 11.26 -3.15
CA ASN A 120 -5.54 11.79 -3.68
C ASN A 120 -6.74 11.30 -2.84
N ALA A 121 -7.91 11.88 -3.05
CA ALA A 121 -9.13 11.50 -2.33
C ALA A 121 -9.54 10.02 -2.53
N ASP A 122 -9.17 9.43 -3.66
CA ASP A 122 -9.41 8.02 -3.97
C ASP A 122 -8.38 7.06 -3.36
N GLY A 123 -7.37 7.60 -2.65
CA GLY A 123 -6.29 6.82 -2.02
C GLY A 123 -5.12 6.48 -2.95
N SER A 124 -5.13 6.94 -4.19
CA SER A 124 -4.00 6.83 -5.10
C SER A 124 -2.88 7.82 -4.72
N LEU A 125 -1.65 7.57 -5.20
CA LEU A 125 -0.52 8.48 -5.00
C LEU A 125 -0.79 9.81 -5.73
N ASN A 126 -0.64 10.91 -5.02
CA ASN A 126 -0.64 12.23 -5.64
C ASN A 126 0.75 12.48 -6.27
N GLU A 127 0.87 12.16 -7.56
CA GLU A 127 2.11 12.30 -8.32
C GLU A 127 2.66 13.74 -8.31
N SER A 128 1.79 14.76 -8.23
CA SER A 128 2.20 16.18 -8.18
C SER A 128 2.82 16.60 -6.84
N SER A 129 2.67 15.79 -5.80
CA SER A 129 3.36 16.01 -4.51
C SER A 129 4.82 15.57 -4.52
N ILE A 130 5.31 15.03 -5.64
CA ILE A 130 6.63 14.41 -5.75
C ILE A 130 7.40 15.07 -6.90
N THR A 131 8.64 15.44 -6.64
CA THR A 131 9.56 15.89 -7.69
C THR A 131 10.27 14.66 -8.27
N TRP A 132 9.70 14.10 -9.34
CA TRP A 132 10.27 12.96 -10.03
C TRP A 132 11.53 13.33 -10.79
N PRO A 133 12.59 12.50 -10.80
CA PRO A 133 13.73 12.70 -11.67
C PRO A 133 13.33 12.53 -13.15
N THR A 134 13.99 13.29 -14.02
CA THR A 134 13.75 13.22 -15.48
C THR A 134 14.52 12.05 -16.08
N GLU A 135 13.86 11.25 -16.89
CA GLU A 135 14.50 10.19 -17.69
C GLU A 135 15.52 10.80 -18.67
N PRO A 136 16.70 10.18 -18.84
CA PRO A 136 17.75 10.66 -19.75
C PRO A 136 17.37 10.55 -21.23
#